data_facf532a45011ceb227cb52477fed166
#
_entry.id   facf532a45011ceb227cb52477fed166
#
_cell.length_a   1.000
_cell.length_b   1.000
_cell.length_c   1.000
_cell.angle_alpha   90.00
_cell.angle_beta   90.00
_cell.angle_gamma   90.00
#
_symmetry.space_group_name_H-M   'P 1'
#
loop_
_entity.id
_entity.type
_entity.pdbx_description
1 polymer ?
#
loop_
_entity_poly.entity_id
_entity_poly.type
_entity_poly.pdbx_seq_one_letter_code
_entity_poly.pdbx_strand_id
1 'polypeptide(L)'
;CSEDYLNRQLDGTLSGGEMKRIEIAMITARGTKLSIFDEPEAGIDLWSFNSLIRVFEKMRDEIHGTILIISHQERILDIAEKIIVIADGQLKKIGTKQEVLPELLGTAKACQTLTEKL
;
A
#
# COMPACT_ATOMS: atom_id res chain seq x y z
N CYS A 1 -8.65 9.70 10.66
CA CYS A 1 -10.08 9.86 10.36
C CYS A 1 -10.62 11.04 11.15
N SER A 2 -11.41 11.92 10.53
CA SER A 2 -12.11 12.97 11.26
C SER A 2 -13.28 12.38 12.05
N GLU A 3 -13.68 13.04 13.13
CA GLU A 3 -14.81 12.61 13.96
C GLU A 3 -16.13 12.49 13.17
N ASP A 4 -16.24 13.19 12.04
CA ASP A 4 -17.41 13.15 11.16
C ASP A 4 -17.70 11.75 10.60
N TYR A 5 -16.71 10.88 10.48
CA TYR A 5 -16.90 9.51 9.99
C TYR A 5 -17.60 8.59 10.99
N LEU A 6 -17.51 8.89 12.29
CA LEU A 6 -18.15 8.07 13.33
C LEU A 6 -19.68 8.03 13.23
N ASN A 7 -20.26 9.08 12.67
CA ASN A 7 -21.72 9.25 12.58
C ASN A 7 -22.26 9.04 11.15
N ARG A 8 -21.39 8.72 10.17
CA ARG A 8 -21.81 8.45 8.78
C ARG A 8 -22.15 6.97 8.60
N GLN A 9 -23.22 6.70 7.90
CA GLN A 9 -23.56 5.34 7.50
C GLN A 9 -22.61 4.85 6.40
N LEU A 10 -22.22 3.57 6.48
CA LEU A 10 -21.45 2.89 5.44
C LEU A 10 -22.40 2.53 4.29
N ASP A 11 -22.67 3.48 3.43
CA ASP A 11 -23.54 3.32 2.26
C ASP A 11 -22.82 3.73 0.97
N GLY A 12 -23.53 3.66 -0.16
CA GLY A 12 -23.01 4.01 -1.48
C GLY A 12 -22.70 5.50 -1.69
N THR A 13 -22.90 6.37 -0.67
CA THR A 13 -22.58 7.80 -0.73
C THR A 13 -21.12 8.09 -0.42
N LEU A 14 -20.38 7.11 0.14
CA LEU A 14 -18.96 7.23 0.43
C LEU A 14 -18.14 7.02 -0.84
N SER A 15 -17.08 7.82 -1.01
CA SER A 15 -16.11 7.59 -2.07
C SER A 15 -15.31 6.30 -1.82
N GLY A 16 -14.72 5.72 -2.87
CA GLY A 16 -13.86 4.55 -2.74
C GLY A 16 -12.70 4.76 -1.76
N GLY A 17 -12.10 5.95 -1.76
CA GLY A 17 -11.03 6.33 -0.84
C GLY A 17 -11.50 6.46 0.60
N GLU A 18 -12.71 6.97 0.84
CA GLU A 18 -13.32 7.03 2.17
C GLU A 18 -13.59 5.64 2.72
N MET A 19 -14.16 4.74 1.91
CA MET A 19 -14.39 3.35 2.27
C MET A 19 -13.10 2.64 2.64
N LYS A 20 -12.04 2.79 1.85
CA LYS A 20 -10.72 2.20 2.13
C LYS A 20 -10.15 2.66 3.46
N ARG A 21 -10.26 3.96 3.78
CA ARG A 21 -9.78 4.50 5.06
C ARG A 21 -10.57 3.94 6.24
N ILE A 22 -11.88 3.77 6.10
CA ILE A 22 -12.73 3.16 7.14
C ILE A 22 -12.37 1.70 7.34
N GLU A 23 -12.19 0.92 6.28
CA GLU A 23 -11.76 -0.48 6.36
C GLU A 23 -10.43 -0.62 7.11
N ILE A 24 -9.44 0.22 6.79
CA ILE A 24 -8.14 0.23 7.45
C ILE A 24 -8.27 0.62 8.93
N ALA A 25 -9.08 1.62 9.25
CA ALA A 25 -9.34 2.03 10.63
C ALA A 25 -9.97 0.89 11.45
N MET A 26 -10.90 0.13 10.87
CA MET A 26 -11.51 -1.03 11.50
C MET A 26 -10.49 -2.13 11.79
N ILE A 27 -9.59 -2.42 10.84
CA ILE A 27 -8.52 -3.41 11.02
C ILE A 27 -7.56 -2.96 12.11
N THR A 28 -7.18 -1.68 12.11
CA THR A 28 -6.33 -1.09 13.15
C THR A 28 -6.95 -1.23 14.54
N ALA A 29 -8.26 -0.97 14.67
CA ALA A 29 -8.98 -1.08 15.93
C ALA A 29 -9.04 -2.50 16.49
N ARG A 30 -8.92 -3.53 15.63
CA ARG A 30 -8.91 -4.93 16.06
C ARG A 30 -7.63 -5.32 16.82
N GLY A 31 -6.53 -4.57 16.67
CA GLY A 31 -5.26 -4.87 17.34
C GLY A 31 -4.64 -6.21 16.93
N THR A 32 -4.79 -6.60 15.67
CA THR A 32 -4.25 -7.86 15.14
C THR A 32 -2.72 -7.86 15.09
N LYS A 33 -2.10 -9.01 15.32
CA LYS A 33 -0.64 -9.18 15.22
C LYS A 33 -0.12 -9.15 13.78
N LEU A 34 -0.94 -9.55 12.82
CA LEU A 34 -0.65 -9.52 11.40
C LEU A 34 -1.84 -8.94 10.65
N SER A 35 -1.60 -7.92 9.87
CA SER A 35 -2.59 -7.30 8.97
C SER A 35 -2.10 -7.42 7.53
N ILE A 36 -2.94 -7.93 6.64
CA ILE A 36 -2.63 -8.15 5.22
C ILE A 36 -3.55 -7.27 4.38
N PHE A 37 -2.96 -6.47 3.50
CA PHE A 37 -3.67 -5.62 2.55
C PHE A 37 -3.28 -6.01 1.14
N ASP A 38 -4.26 -6.37 0.32
CA ASP A 38 -4.07 -6.76 -1.08
C ASP A 38 -4.51 -5.61 -1.99
N GLU A 39 -3.55 -4.97 -2.66
CA GLU A 39 -3.75 -3.81 -3.53
C GLU A 39 -4.71 -2.76 -2.94
N PRO A 40 -4.42 -2.22 -1.75
CA PRO A 40 -5.34 -1.33 -1.04
C PRO A 40 -5.60 -0.02 -1.79
N GLU A 41 -4.74 0.34 -2.73
CA GLU A 41 -4.83 1.52 -3.59
C GLU A 41 -5.75 1.33 -4.80
N ALA A 42 -6.19 0.11 -5.09
CA ALA A 42 -7.00 -0.17 -6.27
C ALA A 42 -8.32 0.62 -6.27
N GLY A 43 -8.58 1.31 -7.37
CA GLY A 43 -9.83 2.04 -7.57
C GLY A 43 -9.96 3.37 -6.83
N ILE A 44 -8.90 3.89 -6.23
CA ILE A 44 -8.92 5.20 -5.57
C ILE A 44 -8.20 6.28 -6.39
N ASP A 45 -8.67 7.53 -6.25
CA ASP A 45 -8.08 8.70 -6.89
C ASP A 45 -6.75 9.11 -6.24
N LEU A 46 -6.00 9.97 -6.94
CA LEU A 46 -4.68 10.42 -6.50
C LEU A 46 -4.69 11.11 -5.14
N TRP A 47 -5.72 11.91 -4.85
CA TRP A 47 -5.84 12.63 -3.57
C TRP A 47 -6.09 11.68 -2.40
N SER A 48 -6.99 10.74 -2.59
CA SER A 48 -7.26 9.69 -1.60
C SER A 48 -6.06 8.76 -1.41
N PHE A 49 -5.29 8.52 -2.46
CA PHE A 49 -4.05 7.74 -2.39
C PHE A 49 -3.02 8.39 -1.46
N ASN A 50 -2.83 9.71 -1.54
CA ASN A 50 -1.94 10.42 -0.64
C ASN A 50 -2.36 10.27 0.83
N SER A 51 -3.66 10.33 1.09
CA SER A 51 -4.19 10.10 2.44
C SER A 51 -3.99 8.67 2.92
N LEU A 52 -4.11 7.70 2.01
CA LEU A 52 -3.87 6.28 2.29
C LEU A 52 -2.41 6.03 2.69
N ILE A 53 -1.45 6.61 2.00
CA ILE A 53 -0.02 6.51 2.34
C ILE A 53 0.23 7.01 3.77
N ARG A 54 -0.33 8.15 4.15
CA ARG A 54 -0.21 8.70 5.51
C ARG A 54 -0.81 7.78 6.57
N VAL A 55 -1.92 7.14 6.26
CA VAL A 55 -2.55 6.16 7.17
C VAL A 55 -1.61 4.96 7.39
N PHE A 56 -1.00 4.42 6.34
CA PHE A 56 -0.04 3.32 6.47
C PHE A 56 1.23 3.72 7.22
N GLU A 57 1.76 4.92 7.00
CA GLU A 57 2.90 5.43 7.77
C GLU A 57 2.56 5.51 9.26
N LYS A 58 1.40 6.04 9.60
CA LYS A 58 0.92 6.11 10.97
C LYS A 58 0.71 4.73 11.59
N MET A 59 0.13 3.80 10.85
CA MET A 59 -0.03 2.41 11.28
C MET A 59 1.33 1.76 11.58
N ARG A 60 2.31 1.94 10.71
CA ARG A 60 3.67 1.43 10.89
C ARG A 60 4.27 1.90 12.22
N ASP A 61 4.09 3.16 12.56
CA ASP A 61 4.70 3.78 13.75
C ASP A 61 3.94 3.43 15.04
N GLU A 62 2.63 3.20 14.98
CA GLU A 62 1.76 2.99 16.15
C GLU A 62 1.41 1.53 16.43
N ILE A 63 1.45 0.65 15.43
CA ILE A 63 1.05 -0.75 15.59
C ILE A 63 2.23 -1.61 16.03
N HIS A 64 2.04 -2.37 17.12
CA HIS A 64 2.97 -3.40 17.59
C HIS A 64 2.79 -4.74 16.87
N GLY A 65 2.57 -4.71 15.56
CA GLY A 65 2.32 -5.89 14.75
C GLY A 65 3.04 -5.83 13.41
N THR A 66 2.80 -6.83 12.59
CA THR A 66 3.34 -6.91 11.24
C THR A 66 2.27 -6.47 10.24
N ILE A 67 2.66 -5.61 9.31
CA ILE A 67 1.82 -5.16 8.20
C ILE A 67 2.42 -5.71 6.91
N LEU A 68 1.64 -6.49 6.16
CA LEU A 68 2.00 -7.00 4.85
C LEU A 68 1.11 -6.34 3.80
N ILE A 69 1.72 -5.64 2.84
CA ILE A 69 0.99 -4.97 1.77
C ILE A 69 1.44 -5.55 0.44
N ILE A 70 0.48 -6.02 -0.35
CA ILE A 70 0.71 -6.45 -1.73
C ILE A 70 0.40 -5.26 -2.63
N SER A 71 1.41 -4.73 -3.31
CA SER A 71 1.26 -3.57 -4.18
C SER A 71 2.40 -3.51 -5.21
N HIS A 72 2.15 -2.85 -6.32
CA HIS A 72 3.16 -2.50 -7.32
C HIS A 72 3.40 -0.99 -7.39
N GLN A 73 2.79 -0.22 -6.50
CA GLN A 73 2.92 1.23 -6.45
C GLN A 73 4.22 1.64 -5.74
N GLU A 74 5.07 2.38 -6.44
CA GLU A 74 6.36 2.84 -5.92
C GLU A 74 6.24 3.56 -4.57
N ARG A 75 5.21 4.38 -4.40
CA ARG A 75 5.00 5.14 -3.17
C ARG A 75 4.67 4.27 -1.95
N ILE A 76 4.01 3.13 -2.16
CA ILE A 76 3.79 2.14 -1.09
C ILE A 76 5.08 1.40 -0.80
N LEU A 77 5.84 1.04 -1.83
CA LEU A 77 7.15 0.39 -1.65
C LEU A 77 8.13 1.30 -0.91
N ASP A 78 8.06 2.60 -1.12
CA ASP A 78 8.95 3.58 -0.49
C ASP A 78 8.78 3.66 1.04
N ILE A 79 7.60 3.40 1.57
CA ILE A 79 7.35 3.37 3.01
C ILE A 79 7.61 2.01 3.67
N ALA A 80 7.93 0.97 2.89
CA ALA A 80 8.20 -0.36 3.40
C ALA A 80 9.58 -0.44 4.07
N GLU A 81 9.66 -1.18 5.17
CA GLU A 81 10.93 -1.53 5.82
C GLU A 81 11.66 -2.64 5.05
N LYS A 82 10.89 -3.64 4.59
CA LYS A 82 11.38 -4.73 3.75
C LYS A 82 10.47 -4.95 2.56
N ILE A 83 11.07 -5.33 1.45
CA ILE A 83 10.38 -5.65 0.21
C ILE A 83 10.66 -7.10 -0.17
N ILE A 84 9.60 -7.82 -0.50
CA ILE A 84 9.64 -9.19 -0.99
C ILE A 84 9.22 -9.16 -2.46
N VAL A 85 10.08 -9.64 -3.34
CA VAL A 85 9.80 -9.70 -4.79
C VAL A 85 9.42 -11.13 -5.15
N ILE A 86 8.18 -11.29 -5.63
CA ILE A 86 7.68 -12.56 -6.16
C ILE A 86 7.39 -12.37 -7.65
N ALA A 87 7.95 -13.22 -8.47
CA ALA A 87 7.72 -13.23 -9.91
C ALA A 87 7.81 -14.67 -10.45
N ASP A 88 7.03 -14.98 -11.47
CA ASP A 88 6.97 -16.33 -12.08
C ASP A 88 6.71 -17.44 -11.06
N GLY A 89 5.88 -17.17 -10.05
CA GLY A 89 5.56 -18.13 -8.99
C GLY A 89 6.71 -18.42 -8.03
N GLN A 90 7.76 -17.61 -8.01
CA GLN A 90 8.95 -17.81 -7.20
C GLN A 90 9.34 -16.58 -6.41
N LEU A 91 9.95 -16.81 -5.25
CA LEU A 91 10.63 -15.76 -4.50
C LEU A 91 11.91 -15.37 -5.23
N LYS A 92 12.00 -14.13 -5.69
CA LYS A 92 13.16 -13.62 -6.43
C LYS A 92 14.16 -12.89 -5.53
N LYS A 93 13.68 -12.09 -4.61
CA LYS A 93 14.51 -11.28 -3.71
C LYS A 93 13.76 -10.90 -2.44
N ILE A 94 14.48 -10.81 -1.34
CA ILE A 94 14.05 -10.18 -0.09
C ILE A 94 15.14 -9.22 0.35
N GLY A 95 14.79 -8.02 0.75
CA GLY A 95 15.75 -7.05 1.27
C GLY A 95 15.09 -5.76 1.75
N THR A 96 15.92 -4.83 2.18
CA THR A 96 15.48 -3.47 2.50
C THR A 96 15.10 -2.74 1.22
N LYS A 97 14.37 -1.62 1.36
CA LYS A 97 14.03 -0.82 0.18
C LYS A 97 15.29 -0.30 -0.55
N GLN A 98 16.34 0.01 0.20
CA GLN A 98 17.62 0.46 -0.38
C GLN A 98 18.30 -0.60 -1.25
N GLU A 99 18.10 -1.88 -0.92
CA GLU A 99 18.66 -3.01 -1.67
C GLU A 99 17.81 -3.39 -2.89
N VAL A 100 16.49 -3.34 -2.75
CA VAL A 100 15.54 -3.91 -3.72
C VAL A 100 14.99 -2.85 -4.68
N LEU A 101 14.65 -1.67 -4.20
CA LEU A 101 13.95 -0.65 -4.99
C LEU A 101 14.73 -0.16 -6.22
N PRO A 102 16.05 0.09 -6.15
CA PRO A 102 16.83 0.51 -7.32
C PRO A 102 16.81 -0.52 -8.45
N GLU A 103 16.84 -1.80 -8.14
CA GLU A 103 16.77 -2.87 -9.15
C GLU A 103 15.39 -2.93 -9.82
N LEU A 104 14.32 -2.84 -9.04
CA LEU A 104 12.95 -2.83 -9.56
C LEU A 104 12.72 -1.64 -10.49
N LEU A 105 13.14 -0.45 -10.11
CA LEU A 105 13.00 0.77 -10.92
C LEU A 105 13.89 0.73 -12.16
N GLY A 106 15.10 0.19 -12.06
CA GLY A 106 15.99 -0.02 -13.19
C GLY A 106 15.41 -0.95 -14.24
N THR A 107 14.83 -2.06 -13.84
CA THR A 107 14.14 -3.02 -14.71
C THR A 107 12.92 -2.41 -15.38
N ALA A 108 12.11 -1.66 -14.64
CA ALA A 108 10.93 -0.98 -15.18
C ALA A 108 11.31 0.05 -16.26
N LYS A 109 12.34 0.84 -16.02
CA LYS A 109 12.86 1.81 -17.01
C LYS A 109 13.38 1.12 -18.27
N ALA A 110 14.08 0.00 -18.13
CA ALA A 110 14.57 -0.79 -19.27
C ALA A 110 13.40 -1.33 -20.11
N CYS A 111 12.33 -1.82 -19.49
CA CYS A 111 11.13 -2.27 -20.20
C CYS A 111 10.43 -1.13 -20.94
N GLN A 112 10.30 0.04 -20.33
CA GLN A 112 9.72 1.22 -20.99
C GLN A 112 10.52 1.64 -22.22
N THR A 113 11.86 1.67 -22.12
CA THR A 113 12.73 2.03 -23.23
C THR A 113 12.62 1.06 -24.42
N LEU A 114 12.43 -0.23 -24.13
CA LEU A 114 12.21 -1.24 -25.19
C LEU A 114 10.84 -1.08 -25.86
N THR A 115 9.81 -0.70 -25.11
CA THR A 115 8.46 -0.47 -25.65
C THR A 115 8.39 0.79 -26.52
N GLU A 116 9.14 1.85 -26.17
CA GLU A 116 9.21 3.09 -26.95
C GLU A 116 10.01 2.95 -28.26
N LYS A 117 10.86 1.93 -28.37
CA LYS A 117 11.65 1.64 -29.60
C LYS A 117 10.91 0.73 -30.59
N LEU A 118 9.78 0.18 -30.23
CA LEU A 118 8.91 -0.61 -31.09
C LEU A 118 7.83 0.25 -31.73
#